data_d8b5f59309757e59699089cdfed4f13f
#
_entry.id   d8b5f59309757e59699089cdfed4f13f
#
_cell.length_a   1.000
_cell.length_b   1.000
_cell.length_c   1.000
_cell.angle_alpha   90.00
_cell.angle_beta   90.00
_cell.angle_gamma   90.00
#
_symmetry.space_group_name_H-M   'P 1'
#
loop_
_entity.id
_entity.type
_entity.pdbx_description
1 polymer ?
#
loop_
_entity_poly.entity_id
_entity_poly.type
_entity_poly.pdbx_seq_one_letter_code
_entity_poly.pdbx_strand_id
1 'polypeptide(L)'
;KVYAVEEPGYGKIRKIYAAGGVKTVSAAMDDRGVIPESLGSADVLHISPSHHFPTGIVTPVSRRRELLDWANRGEKWIIEDDYDSEFRFDAHPVPAMQSLDDGGRVIYMNSFSKSLAPSIRISYMVLPAGLMAAFQQKLGFYSCTVPSFEQYTLARFLTRGFFEKHINRMRKFYKNRRNAVVSLLEKCSFSHKLTIQEQDAGLHFLLNVDTSLSDQSLTEKLAALGIRVRALSSYYHDQSEDLHCLVINYSGLKEERLSAALAAISQEWT
;
A
#
# COMPACT_ATOMS: atom_id res chain seq x y z
N LYS A 1 23.37 8.56 -2.89
CA LYS A 1 22.06 9.00 -3.36
C LYS A 1 21.10 9.14 -2.18
N VAL A 2 20.17 10.09 -2.28
CA VAL A 2 19.12 10.35 -1.30
C VAL A 2 17.80 9.79 -1.83
N TYR A 3 17.12 9.01 -1.01
CA TYR A 3 15.84 8.39 -1.37
C TYR A 3 14.69 9.11 -0.65
N ALA A 4 13.74 9.63 -1.40
CA ALA A 4 12.48 10.11 -0.86
C ALA A 4 11.52 8.92 -0.68
N VAL A 5 10.86 8.85 0.47
CA VAL A 5 9.84 7.84 0.78
C VAL A 5 8.58 8.53 1.29
N GLU A 6 7.44 7.99 0.94
CA GLU A 6 6.13 8.53 1.31
C GLU A 6 5.98 8.74 2.82
N GLU A 7 5.36 9.88 3.20
CA GLU A 7 5.08 10.25 4.60
C GLU A 7 3.62 10.75 4.72
N PRO A 8 2.73 10.02 5.42
CA PRO A 8 2.97 8.76 6.15
C PRO A 8 3.34 7.63 5.21
N GLY A 9 3.95 6.55 5.71
CA GLY A 9 4.38 5.47 4.84
C GLY A 9 4.66 4.15 5.55
N TYR A 10 4.99 3.13 4.76
CA TYR A 10 5.32 1.82 5.29
C TYR A 10 6.71 1.83 5.95
N GLY A 11 6.74 1.97 7.27
CA GLY A 11 7.98 2.19 8.03
C GLY A 11 9.08 1.14 7.82
N LYS A 12 8.78 -0.06 7.30
CA LYS A 12 9.81 -1.05 6.96
C LYS A 12 10.70 -0.61 5.79
N ILE A 13 10.18 0.17 4.84
CA ILE A 13 10.96 0.69 3.70
C ILE A 13 12.12 1.54 4.21
N ARG A 14 11.85 2.49 5.13
CA ARG A 14 12.90 3.29 5.76
C ARG A 14 13.93 2.42 6.49
N LYS A 15 13.48 1.41 7.24
CA LYS A 15 14.37 0.49 7.96
C LYS A 15 15.26 -0.32 7.02
N ILE A 16 14.73 -0.78 5.88
CA ILE A 16 15.49 -1.49 4.85
C ILE A 16 16.54 -0.58 4.23
N TYR A 17 16.18 0.66 3.88
CA TYR A 17 17.14 1.62 3.32
C TYR A 17 18.22 2.00 4.35
N ALA A 18 17.84 2.26 5.59
CA ALA A 18 18.79 2.55 6.66
C ALA A 18 19.77 1.38 6.90
N ALA A 19 19.29 0.14 6.91
CA ALA A 19 20.13 -1.05 7.02
C ALA A 19 21.09 -1.20 5.84
N GLY A 20 20.72 -0.73 4.65
CA GLY A 20 21.57 -0.65 3.45
C GLY A 20 22.47 0.59 3.39
N GLY A 21 22.51 1.43 4.43
CA GLY A 21 23.29 2.66 4.45
C GLY A 21 22.75 3.77 3.51
N VAL A 22 21.50 3.67 3.08
CA VAL A 22 20.86 4.64 2.18
C VAL A 22 20.19 5.74 3.01
N LYS A 23 20.53 6.99 2.71
CA LYS A 23 19.89 8.16 3.33
C LYS A 23 18.47 8.33 2.78
N THR A 24 17.49 8.47 3.67
CA THR A 24 16.10 8.72 3.31
C THR A 24 15.64 10.10 3.77
N VAL A 25 14.69 10.68 3.02
CA VAL A 25 13.96 11.90 3.36
C VAL A 25 12.46 11.62 3.20
N SER A 26 11.63 12.37 3.92
CA SER A 26 10.17 12.30 3.78
C SER A 26 9.71 12.99 2.50
N ALA A 27 8.84 12.34 1.76
CA ALA A 27 8.06 12.93 0.67
C ALA A 27 6.66 13.27 1.21
N ALA A 28 6.37 14.55 1.36
CA ALA A 28 5.06 14.99 1.84
C ALA A 28 3.96 14.62 0.83
N MET A 29 2.78 14.36 1.35
CA MET A 29 1.61 13.93 0.57
C MET A 29 0.43 14.86 0.80
N ASP A 30 -0.41 14.97 -0.23
CA ASP A 30 -1.76 15.53 -0.18
C ASP A 30 -2.79 14.46 -0.55
N ASP A 31 -4.03 14.84 -0.81
CA ASP A 31 -5.14 13.97 -1.25
C ASP A 31 -4.92 13.33 -2.64
N ARG A 32 -3.91 13.79 -3.40
CA ARG A 32 -3.51 13.28 -4.72
C ARG A 32 -2.23 12.44 -4.69
N GLY A 33 -1.64 12.20 -3.51
CA GLY A 33 -0.38 11.49 -3.31
C GLY A 33 0.82 12.41 -3.11
N VAL A 34 2.03 11.93 -3.43
CA VAL A 34 3.27 12.69 -3.20
C VAL A 34 3.26 14.04 -3.90
N ILE A 35 3.62 15.09 -3.16
CA ILE A 35 3.79 16.47 -3.65
C ILE A 35 5.18 16.60 -4.29
N PRO A 36 5.30 16.86 -5.60
CA PRO A 36 6.61 16.91 -6.29
C PRO A 36 7.57 17.94 -5.69
N GLU A 37 7.05 19.08 -5.23
CA GLU A 37 7.83 20.17 -4.62
C GLU A 37 8.49 19.76 -3.29
N SER A 38 7.92 18.76 -2.61
CA SER A 38 8.47 18.25 -1.35
C SER A 38 9.73 17.39 -1.52
N LEU A 39 10.02 16.96 -2.75
CA LEU A 39 11.10 16.01 -3.04
C LEU A 39 12.50 16.62 -2.94
N GLY A 40 12.63 17.94 -3.02
CA GLY A 40 13.88 18.66 -2.82
C GLY A 40 15.06 18.07 -3.60
N SER A 41 16.13 17.70 -2.87
CA SER A 41 17.36 17.13 -3.42
C SER A 41 17.36 15.60 -3.57
N ALA A 42 16.19 14.94 -3.47
CA ALA A 42 16.11 13.48 -3.63
C ALA A 42 16.54 13.04 -5.04
N ASP A 43 17.28 11.94 -5.10
CA ASP A 43 17.70 11.29 -6.36
C ASP A 43 16.74 10.19 -6.80
N VAL A 44 16.07 9.58 -5.84
CA VAL A 44 15.14 8.44 -6.04
C VAL A 44 13.89 8.68 -5.23
N LEU A 45 12.73 8.46 -5.83
CA LEU A 45 11.44 8.46 -5.14
C LEU A 45 10.89 7.02 -5.08
N HIS A 46 10.57 6.53 -3.89
CA HIS A 46 9.89 5.25 -3.70
C HIS A 46 8.44 5.51 -3.31
N ILE A 47 7.51 5.06 -4.14
CA ILE A 47 6.06 5.30 -3.98
C ILE A 47 5.21 4.08 -4.32
N SER A 48 3.97 4.08 -3.78
CA SER A 48 2.93 3.10 -4.07
C SER A 48 1.70 3.78 -4.69
N PRO A 49 1.78 4.25 -5.95
CA PRO A 49 0.79 5.17 -6.53
C PRO A 49 -0.54 4.52 -6.88
N SER A 50 -0.58 3.20 -6.96
CA SER A 50 -1.80 2.45 -7.29
C SER A 50 -2.75 2.30 -6.11
N HIS A 51 -2.18 2.23 -4.90
CA HIS A 51 -2.90 2.17 -3.63
C HIS A 51 -1.91 2.41 -2.50
N HIS A 52 -1.83 3.65 -2.05
CA HIS A 52 -0.85 4.03 -1.04
C HIS A 52 -1.15 3.39 0.32
N PHE A 53 -0.14 2.80 0.95
CA PHE A 53 -0.24 2.34 2.32
C PHE A 53 0.49 3.33 3.27
N PRO A 54 -0.18 3.86 4.31
CA PRO A 54 -1.46 3.40 4.89
C PRO A 54 -2.70 4.20 4.46
N THR A 55 -2.60 5.26 3.67
CA THR A 55 -3.72 6.19 3.47
C THR A 55 -4.80 5.68 2.52
N GLY A 56 -4.52 4.71 1.65
CA GLY A 56 -5.47 4.24 0.64
C GLY A 56 -5.53 5.11 -0.62
N ILE A 57 -4.85 6.26 -0.64
CA ILE A 57 -4.85 7.20 -1.76
C ILE A 57 -4.42 6.51 -3.06
N VAL A 58 -5.18 6.75 -4.11
CA VAL A 58 -4.83 6.38 -5.48
C VAL A 58 -4.34 7.61 -6.22
N THR A 59 -3.06 7.65 -6.53
CA THR A 59 -2.44 8.78 -7.25
C THR A 59 -3.03 8.92 -8.66
N PRO A 60 -3.68 10.04 -9.00
CA PRO A 60 -4.30 10.24 -10.30
C PRO A 60 -3.25 10.42 -11.41
N VAL A 61 -3.66 10.16 -12.65
CA VAL A 61 -2.75 10.25 -13.83
C VAL A 61 -2.05 11.60 -13.93
N SER A 62 -2.74 12.69 -13.61
CA SER A 62 -2.13 14.03 -13.61
C SER A 62 -0.94 14.12 -12.66
N ARG A 63 -1.07 13.67 -11.41
CA ARG A 63 0.02 13.66 -10.44
C ARG A 63 1.13 12.67 -10.84
N ARG A 64 0.79 11.52 -11.43
CA ARG A 64 1.79 10.59 -11.98
C ARG A 64 2.66 11.25 -13.03
N ARG A 65 2.06 12.05 -13.92
CA ARG A 65 2.80 12.84 -14.92
C ARG A 65 3.70 13.91 -14.29
N GLU A 66 3.20 14.66 -13.30
CA GLU A 66 4.00 15.64 -12.54
C GLU A 66 5.27 14.98 -11.94
N LEU A 67 5.13 13.78 -11.37
CA LEU A 67 6.25 13.02 -10.80
C LEU A 67 7.20 12.47 -11.89
N LEU A 68 6.67 12.02 -13.03
CA LEU A 68 7.49 11.61 -14.17
C LEU A 68 8.27 12.80 -14.74
N ASP A 69 7.67 13.98 -14.83
CA ASP A 69 8.35 15.21 -15.23
C ASP A 69 9.46 15.59 -14.27
N TRP A 70 9.24 15.44 -12.96
CA TRP A 70 10.30 15.63 -11.95
C TRP A 70 11.47 14.66 -12.17
N ALA A 71 11.20 13.39 -12.43
CA ALA A 71 12.22 12.38 -12.66
C ALA A 71 13.01 12.65 -13.95
N ASN A 72 12.32 12.98 -15.04
CA ASN A 72 12.93 13.25 -16.35
C ASN A 72 13.81 14.51 -16.34
N ARG A 73 13.30 15.62 -15.79
CA ARG A 73 14.06 16.88 -15.72
C ARG A 73 15.32 16.79 -14.87
N GLY A 74 15.28 15.98 -13.81
CA GLY A 74 16.40 15.85 -12.85
C GLY A 74 17.29 14.64 -13.07
N GLU A 75 17.08 13.84 -14.12
CA GLU A 75 17.72 12.53 -14.31
C GLU A 75 17.62 11.62 -13.09
N LYS A 76 16.45 11.66 -12.45
CA LYS A 76 16.15 10.96 -11.20
C LYS A 76 15.41 9.64 -11.47
N TRP A 77 15.14 8.89 -10.43
CA TRP A 77 14.49 7.58 -10.55
C TRP A 77 13.24 7.52 -9.70
N ILE A 78 12.26 6.74 -10.16
CA ILE A 78 11.06 6.38 -9.39
C ILE A 78 11.07 4.87 -9.21
N ILE A 79 10.89 4.40 -7.98
CA ILE A 79 10.59 3.01 -7.65
C ILE A 79 9.08 2.96 -7.41
N GLU A 80 8.36 2.35 -8.33
CA GLU A 80 6.91 2.11 -8.23
C GLU A 80 6.67 0.75 -7.57
N ASP A 81 6.23 0.75 -6.30
CA ASP A 81 5.88 -0.45 -5.55
C ASP A 81 4.37 -0.72 -5.68
N ASP A 82 4.01 -1.67 -6.53
CA ASP A 82 2.64 -1.97 -6.92
C ASP A 82 2.16 -3.29 -6.29
N TYR A 83 1.96 -3.29 -4.97
CA TYR A 83 1.79 -4.49 -4.17
C TYR A 83 0.38 -5.10 -4.17
N ASP A 84 -0.69 -4.36 -4.53
CA ASP A 84 -2.09 -4.82 -4.48
C ASP A 84 -3.04 -4.19 -5.53
N SER A 85 -2.50 -3.67 -6.63
CA SER A 85 -3.27 -3.02 -7.71
C SER A 85 -4.32 -3.90 -8.37
N GLU A 86 -4.21 -5.22 -8.24
CA GLU A 86 -5.21 -6.16 -8.71
C GLU A 86 -6.56 -6.02 -7.98
N PHE A 87 -6.58 -5.44 -6.77
CA PHE A 87 -7.76 -5.33 -5.92
C PHE A 87 -8.41 -3.95 -6.00
N ARG A 88 -8.93 -3.60 -7.16
CA ARG A 88 -9.83 -2.46 -7.38
C ARG A 88 -11.23 -2.95 -7.60
N PHE A 89 -12.20 -2.31 -6.93
CA PHE A 89 -13.58 -2.83 -6.91
C PHE A 89 -14.54 -2.00 -7.76
N ASP A 90 -14.53 -0.69 -7.60
CA ASP A 90 -15.51 0.20 -8.21
C ASP A 90 -14.87 1.33 -9.06
N ALA A 91 -13.53 1.45 -9.04
CA ALA A 91 -12.81 2.47 -9.79
C ALA A 91 -12.22 1.92 -11.10
N HIS A 92 -12.11 2.78 -12.12
CA HIS A 92 -11.39 2.45 -13.35
C HIS A 92 -9.90 2.18 -13.06
N PRO A 93 -9.28 1.23 -13.78
CA PRO A 93 -7.84 1.02 -13.68
C PRO A 93 -7.08 2.30 -14.03
N VAL A 94 -6.12 2.68 -13.18
CA VAL A 94 -5.17 3.76 -13.49
C VAL A 94 -3.91 3.10 -14.03
N PRO A 95 -3.38 3.53 -15.20
CA PRO A 95 -2.16 2.95 -15.77
C PRO A 95 -0.99 3.08 -14.79
N ALA A 96 -0.16 2.05 -14.66
CA ALA A 96 1.07 2.14 -13.87
C ALA A 96 1.97 3.29 -14.37
N MET A 97 2.76 3.88 -13.49
CA MET A 97 3.71 4.93 -13.89
C MET A 97 4.70 4.42 -14.92
N GLN A 98 5.15 3.17 -14.75
CA GLN A 98 6.02 2.49 -15.71
C GLN A 98 5.44 2.48 -17.13
N SER A 99 4.12 2.31 -17.28
CA SER A 99 3.47 2.34 -18.60
C SER A 99 3.27 3.74 -19.19
N LEU A 100 3.43 4.77 -18.37
CA LEU A 100 3.35 6.19 -18.76
C LEU A 100 4.74 6.81 -18.95
N ASP A 101 5.80 6.04 -18.69
CA ASP A 101 7.18 6.52 -18.63
C ASP A 101 7.86 6.41 -20.00
N ASP A 102 7.88 7.49 -20.75
CA ASP A 102 8.61 7.59 -22.02
C ASP A 102 10.12 7.84 -21.82
N GLY A 103 10.54 8.26 -20.63
CA GLY A 103 11.93 8.63 -20.30
C GLY A 103 12.77 7.48 -19.74
N GLY A 104 12.19 6.33 -19.45
CA GLY A 104 12.87 5.18 -18.87
C GLY A 104 13.41 5.47 -17.45
N ARG A 105 12.61 6.11 -16.59
CA ARG A 105 12.97 6.53 -15.24
C ARG A 105 12.26 5.73 -14.14
N VAL A 106 11.35 4.84 -14.49
CA VAL A 106 10.57 4.06 -13.52
C VAL A 106 11.08 2.63 -13.42
N ILE A 107 11.43 2.23 -12.20
CA ILE A 107 11.67 0.84 -11.80
C ILE A 107 10.36 0.34 -11.21
N TYR A 108 9.66 -0.53 -11.91
CA TYR A 108 8.40 -1.11 -11.43
C TYR A 108 8.67 -2.38 -10.61
N MET A 109 8.03 -2.50 -9.47
CA MET A 109 8.09 -3.68 -8.61
C MET A 109 6.70 -4.19 -8.27
N ASN A 110 6.52 -5.49 -8.24
CA ASN A 110 5.31 -6.14 -7.76
C ASN A 110 5.62 -7.50 -7.13
N SER A 111 4.68 -8.04 -6.36
CA SER A 111 4.81 -9.35 -5.73
C SER A 111 3.51 -10.15 -5.83
N PHE A 112 3.64 -11.46 -5.97
CA PHE A 112 2.49 -12.37 -5.95
C PHE A 112 1.98 -12.69 -4.53
N SER A 113 2.54 -12.05 -3.51
CA SER A 113 2.19 -12.32 -2.10
C SER A 113 0.75 -11.96 -1.75
N LYS A 114 0.19 -10.92 -2.35
CA LYS A 114 -1.21 -10.49 -2.14
C LYS A 114 -2.16 -11.13 -3.15
N SER A 115 -1.71 -11.25 -4.40
CA SER A 115 -2.53 -11.77 -5.49
C SER A 115 -2.66 -13.30 -5.48
N LEU A 116 -1.67 -14.03 -4.95
CA LEU A 116 -1.73 -15.50 -4.80
C LEU A 116 -1.69 -15.93 -3.35
N ALA A 117 -0.53 -15.94 -2.72
CA ALA A 117 -0.36 -16.31 -1.32
C ALA A 117 0.94 -15.75 -0.76
N PRO A 118 0.98 -15.35 0.54
CA PRO A 118 2.20 -14.87 1.19
C PRO A 118 3.36 -15.88 1.19
N SER A 119 3.04 -17.16 1.13
CA SER A 119 4.01 -18.26 1.14
C SER A 119 4.73 -18.47 -0.19
N ILE A 120 4.21 -17.93 -1.31
CA ILE A 120 4.82 -18.13 -2.63
C ILE A 120 6.17 -17.44 -2.78
N ARG A 121 6.41 -16.36 -2.05
CA ARG A 121 7.68 -15.62 -1.98
C ARG A 121 8.27 -15.22 -3.34
N ILE A 122 7.43 -14.97 -4.33
CA ILE A 122 7.84 -14.49 -5.66
C ILE A 122 7.48 -13.03 -5.81
N SER A 123 8.47 -12.23 -6.19
CA SER A 123 8.32 -10.85 -6.63
C SER A 123 9.08 -10.64 -7.93
N TYR A 124 8.77 -9.59 -8.65
CA TYR A 124 9.48 -9.24 -9.87
C TYR A 124 9.65 -7.74 -9.97
N MET A 125 10.63 -7.32 -10.77
CA MET A 125 10.79 -5.92 -11.15
C MET A 125 10.99 -5.81 -12.67
N VAL A 126 10.53 -4.70 -13.20
CA VAL A 126 10.75 -4.29 -14.58
C VAL A 126 11.73 -3.13 -14.55
N LEU A 127 12.93 -3.36 -15.07
CA LEU A 127 13.98 -2.35 -15.13
C LEU A 127 13.91 -1.58 -16.45
N PRO A 128 14.12 -0.25 -16.41
CA PRO A 128 14.38 0.51 -17.62
C PRO A 128 15.58 -0.07 -18.41
N ALA A 129 15.49 -0.03 -19.74
CA ALA A 129 16.54 -0.61 -20.59
C ALA A 129 17.94 -0.06 -20.27
N GLY A 130 18.05 1.24 -19.95
CA GLY A 130 19.31 1.87 -19.58
C GLY A 130 19.95 1.35 -18.29
N LEU A 131 19.16 0.74 -17.39
CA LEU A 131 19.68 0.12 -16.16
C LEU A 131 20.07 -1.35 -16.33
N MET A 132 19.58 -2.02 -17.38
CA MET A 132 19.76 -3.46 -17.55
C MET A 132 21.25 -3.85 -17.67
N ALA A 133 22.05 -3.11 -18.44
CA ALA A 133 23.49 -3.37 -18.57
C ALA A 133 24.22 -3.26 -17.23
N ALA A 134 23.94 -2.20 -16.47
CA ALA A 134 24.53 -1.99 -15.14
C ALA A 134 24.09 -3.09 -14.14
N PHE A 135 22.82 -3.50 -14.22
CA PHE A 135 22.28 -4.59 -13.40
C PHE A 135 23.01 -5.89 -13.69
N GLN A 136 23.15 -6.28 -14.97
CA GLN A 136 23.85 -7.50 -15.37
C GLN A 136 25.31 -7.46 -14.96
N GLN A 137 25.99 -6.34 -15.15
CA GLN A 137 27.40 -6.20 -14.77
C GLN A 137 27.63 -6.35 -13.26
N LYS A 138 26.74 -5.75 -12.44
CA LYS A 138 26.93 -5.68 -10.97
C LYS A 138 26.30 -6.85 -10.23
N LEU A 139 25.18 -7.38 -10.72
CA LEU A 139 24.35 -8.35 -10.01
C LEU A 139 24.09 -9.63 -10.81
N GLY A 140 24.51 -9.70 -12.08
CA GLY A 140 24.29 -10.88 -12.94
C GLY A 140 24.96 -12.16 -12.47
N PHE A 141 25.91 -12.07 -11.52
CA PHE A 141 26.54 -13.24 -10.90
C PHE A 141 25.66 -13.91 -9.82
N TYR A 142 24.62 -13.22 -9.33
CA TYR A 142 23.66 -13.85 -8.41
C TYR A 142 22.73 -14.79 -9.15
N SER A 143 22.56 -15.99 -8.61
CA SER A 143 21.51 -16.90 -9.07
C SER A 143 20.14 -16.40 -8.58
N CYS A 144 19.10 -16.61 -9.40
CA CYS A 144 17.74 -16.35 -8.96
C CYS A 144 17.39 -17.24 -7.77
N THR A 145 16.90 -16.62 -6.68
CA THR A 145 16.54 -17.34 -5.44
C THR A 145 15.19 -18.04 -5.53
N VAL A 146 14.38 -17.76 -6.56
CA VAL A 146 13.11 -18.44 -6.79
C VAL A 146 13.41 -19.79 -7.46
N PRO A 147 12.99 -20.93 -6.87
CA PRO A 147 13.21 -22.24 -7.48
C PRO A 147 12.58 -22.36 -8.87
N SER A 148 13.25 -23.07 -9.77
CA SER A 148 12.78 -23.21 -11.16
C SER A 148 11.39 -23.86 -11.25
N PHE A 149 11.08 -24.78 -10.33
CA PHE A 149 9.76 -25.42 -10.30
C PHE A 149 8.64 -24.41 -10.09
N GLU A 150 8.79 -23.49 -9.13
CA GLU A 150 7.82 -22.41 -8.86
C GLU A 150 7.74 -21.45 -10.03
N GLN A 151 8.88 -21.10 -10.66
CA GLN A 151 8.90 -20.23 -11.84
C GLN A 151 8.10 -20.85 -13.00
N TYR A 152 8.33 -22.12 -13.34
CA TYR A 152 7.60 -22.81 -14.40
C TYR A 152 6.12 -23.01 -14.05
N THR A 153 5.82 -23.29 -12.79
CA THR A 153 4.43 -23.43 -12.33
C THR A 153 3.69 -22.12 -12.48
N LEU A 154 4.29 -21.01 -12.03
CA LEU A 154 3.72 -19.66 -12.16
C LEU A 154 3.57 -19.26 -13.64
N ALA A 155 4.58 -19.51 -14.46
CA ALA A 155 4.50 -19.24 -15.89
C ALA A 155 3.32 -19.97 -16.56
N ARG A 156 3.12 -21.26 -16.25
CA ARG A 156 1.95 -22.01 -16.74
C ARG A 156 0.63 -21.49 -16.20
N PHE A 157 0.61 -21.07 -14.93
CA PHE A 157 -0.58 -20.50 -14.31
C PHE A 157 -1.01 -19.21 -14.98
N LEU A 158 -0.04 -18.35 -15.33
CA LEU A 158 -0.26 -17.11 -16.09
C LEU A 158 -0.70 -17.40 -17.53
N THR A 159 0.07 -18.18 -18.29
CA THR A 159 -0.15 -18.41 -19.73
C THR A 159 -1.45 -19.18 -20.05
N ARG A 160 -1.96 -19.97 -19.10
CA ARG A 160 -3.24 -20.69 -19.23
C ARG A 160 -4.46 -19.86 -18.78
N GLY A 161 -4.28 -18.60 -18.39
CA GLY A 161 -5.36 -17.72 -17.93
C GLY A 161 -5.94 -18.10 -16.55
N PHE A 162 -5.27 -18.99 -15.80
CA PHE A 162 -5.72 -19.35 -14.45
C PHE A 162 -5.53 -18.23 -13.46
N PHE A 163 -4.48 -17.43 -13.63
CA PHE A 163 -4.23 -16.26 -12.80
C PHE A 163 -5.37 -15.24 -12.92
N GLU A 164 -5.78 -14.89 -14.13
CA GLU A 164 -6.89 -13.95 -14.35
C GLU A 164 -8.20 -14.44 -13.72
N LYS A 165 -8.51 -15.73 -13.92
CA LYS A 165 -9.70 -16.35 -13.28
C LYS A 165 -9.61 -16.29 -11.77
N HIS A 166 -8.42 -16.52 -11.21
CA HIS A 166 -8.18 -16.43 -9.77
C HIS A 166 -8.37 -15.02 -9.27
N ILE A 167 -7.75 -14.02 -9.91
CA ILE A 167 -7.88 -12.60 -9.54
C ILE A 167 -9.34 -12.14 -9.59
N ASN A 168 -10.09 -12.48 -10.63
CA ASN A 168 -11.50 -12.11 -10.75
C ASN A 168 -12.34 -12.70 -9.60
N ARG A 169 -12.06 -13.94 -9.19
CA ARG A 169 -12.70 -14.57 -8.03
C ARG A 169 -12.33 -13.87 -6.73
N MET A 170 -11.04 -13.53 -6.55
CA MET A 170 -10.54 -12.84 -5.36
C MET A 170 -11.09 -11.41 -5.26
N ARG A 171 -11.20 -10.67 -6.37
CA ARG A 171 -11.86 -9.35 -6.41
C ARG A 171 -13.30 -9.44 -5.88
N LYS A 172 -14.09 -10.38 -6.40
CA LYS A 172 -15.46 -10.59 -5.92
C LYS A 172 -15.51 -10.94 -4.44
N PHE A 173 -14.62 -11.84 -4.00
CA PHE A 173 -14.52 -12.25 -2.60
C PHE A 173 -14.18 -11.07 -1.68
N TYR A 174 -13.17 -10.28 -2.01
CA TYR A 174 -12.76 -9.14 -1.18
C TYR A 174 -13.76 -7.99 -1.24
N LYS A 175 -14.40 -7.74 -2.39
CA LYS A 175 -15.49 -6.77 -2.49
C LYS A 175 -16.66 -7.14 -1.55
N ASN A 176 -17.09 -8.40 -1.56
CA ASN A 176 -18.14 -8.86 -0.66
C ASN A 176 -17.73 -8.73 0.81
N ARG A 177 -16.48 -9.08 1.14
CA ARG A 177 -15.96 -8.96 2.50
C ARG A 177 -15.89 -7.49 2.95
N ARG A 178 -15.39 -6.59 2.11
CA ARG A 178 -15.41 -5.15 2.38
C ARG A 178 -16.82 -4.67 2.69
N ASN A 179 -17.78 -5.01 1.82
CA ASN A 179 -19.17 -4.59 1.98
C ASN A 179 -19.78 -5.10 3.28
N ALA A 180 -19.50 -6.34 3.67
CA ALA A 180 -19.96 -6.90 4.94
C ALA A 180 -19.37 -6.16 6.14
N VAL A 181 -18.05 -5.87 6.10
CA VAL A 181 -17.38 -5.10 7.16
C VAL A 181 -17.94 -3.69 7.27
N VAL A 182 -18.08 -2.98 6.15
CA VAL A 182 -18.67 -1.63 6.09
C VAL A 182 -20.10 -1.65 6.65
N SER A 183 -20.94 -2.59 6.22
CA SER A 183 -22.32 -2.71 6.70
C SER A 183 -22.42 -2.97 8.21
N LEU A 184 -21.47 -3.71 8.80
CA LEU A 184 -21.44 -3.92 10.25
C LEU A 184 -21.04 -2.64 11.00
N LEU A 185 -20.08 -1.86 10.47
CA LEU A 185 -19.68 -0.57 11.05
C LEU A 185 -20.81 0.46 10.96
N GLU A 186 -21.51 0.53 9.84
CA GLU A 186 -22.64 1.47 9.64
C GLU A 186 -23.86 1.15 10.53
N LYS A 187 -24.02 -0.11 10.93
CA LYS A 187 -25.15 -0.56 11.76
C LYS A 187 -24.87 -0.64 13.25
N CYS A 188 -23.63 -0.43 13.68
CA CYS A 188 -23.30 -0.49 15.10
C CYS A 188 -23.92 0.71 15.85
N SER A 189 -24.11 0.58 17.18
CA SER A 189 -24.77 1.59 18.01
C SER A 189 -24.05 2.95 18.05
N PHE A 190 -22.74 2.96 17.80
CA PHE A 190 -21.88 4.15 17.75
C PHE A 190 -21.46 4.53 16.33
N SER A 191 -22.17 4.08 15.30
CA SER A 191 -21.86 4.39 13.88
C SER A 191 -21.80 5.89 13.59
N HIS A 192 -22.58 6.71 14.34
CA HIS A 192 -22.55 8.17 14.24
C HIS A 192 -21.19 8.79 14.60
N LYS A 193 -20.32 8.07 15.30
CA LYS A 193 -18.94 8.47 15.61
C LYS A 193 -17.91 8.01 14.59
N LEU A 194 -18.34 7.27 13.56
CA LEU A 194 -17.45 6.62 12.59
C LEU A 194 -17.61 7.24 11.21
N THR A 195 -16.49 7.51 10.54
CA THR A 195 -16.48 7.90 9.12
C THR A 195 -15.48 7.03 8.36
N ILE A 196 -15.97 6.30 7.34
CA ILE A 196 -15.15 5.41 6.52
C ILE A 196 -14.65 6.18 5.30
N GLN A 197 -13.34 6.05 4.99
CA GLN A 197 -12.68 6.67 3.85
C GLN A 197 -11.81 5.65 3.10
N GLU A 198 -11.52 5.93 1.81
CA GLU A 198 -10.59 5.15 0.96
C GLU A 198 -10.95 3.65 0.84
N GLN A 199 -12.23 3.34 0.73
CA GLN A 199 -12.74 1.96 0.69
C GLN A 199 -12.78 1.33 -0.72
N ASP A 200 -12.50 2.08 -1.79
CA ASP A 200 -12.80 1.65 -3.18
C ASP A 200 -11.70 0.80 -3.81
N ALA A 201 -10.53 0.76 -3.19
CA ALA A 201 -9.38 0.00 -3.67
C ALA A 201 -8.65 -0.70 -2.51
N GLY A 202 -7.81 -1.69 -2.86
CA GLY A 202 -6.91 -2.39 -1.95
C GLY A 202 -7.61 -3.26 -0.91
N LEU A 203 -6.88 -3.60 0.14
CA LEU A 203 -7.31 -4.56 1.17
C LEU A 203 -7.46 -3.91 2.56
N HIS A 204 -7.43 -2.58 2.64
CA HIS A 204 -7.68 -1.80 3.85
C HIS A 204 -8.44 -0.53 3.50
N PHE A 205 -8.98 0.12 4.51
CA PHE A 205 -9.59 1.45 4.43
C PHE A 205 -9.28 2.23 5.72
N LEU A 206 -9.57 3.52 5.72
CA LEU A 206 -9.43 4.38 6.88
C LEU A 206 -10.77 4.52 7.62
N LEU A 207 -10.68 4.48 8.95
CA LEU A 207 -11.82 4.68 9.84
C LEU A 207 -11.52 5.85 10.78
N ASN A 208 -12.11 7.00 10.51
CA ASN A 208 -12.06 8.13 11.44
C ASN A 208 -13.03 7.90 12.58
N VAL A 209 -12.60 8.24 13.78
CA VAL A 209 -13.34 8.04 15.03
C VAL A 209 -13.51 9.40 15.71
N ASP A 210 -14.74 9.84 15.90
CA ASP A 210 -15.04 11.04 16.69
C ASP A 210 -14.83 10.72 18.18
N THR A 211 -13.70 11.16 18.71
CA THR A 211 -13.28 10.89 20.08
C THR A 211 -12.35 11.97 20.61
N SER A 212 -12.35 12.18 21.91
CA SER A 212 -11.38 13.04 22.61
C SER A 212 -10.15 12.29 23.11
N LEU A 213 -10.08 10.97 22.88
CA LEU A 213 -8.92 10.16 23.26
C LEU A 213 -7.76 10.41 22.30
N SER A 214 -6.54 10.43 22.79
CA SER A 214 -5.37 10.38 21.92
C SER A 214 -5.33 9.07 21.15
N ASP A 215 -4.66 9.06 19.99
CA ASP A 215 -4.48 7.86 19.15
C ASP A 215 -3.86 6.70 19.94
N GLN A 216 -2.91 7.01 20.83
CA GLN A 216 -2.31 6.02 21.72
C GLN A 216 -3.36 5.45 22.68
N SER A 217 -4.08 6.31 23.41
CA SER A 217 -5.09 5.89 24.37
C SER A 217 -6.23 5.10 23.70
N LEU A 218 -6.64 5.49 22.49
CA LEU A 218 -7.65 4.80 21.71
C LEU A 218 -7.19 3.38 21.35
N THR A 219 -5.97 3.23 20.83
CA THR A 219 -5.43 1.93 20.44
C THR A 219 -5.15 1.03 21.65
N GLU A 220 -4.72 1.58 22.79
CA GLU A 220 -4.52 0.84 24.06
C GLU A 220 -5.86 0.33 24.63
N LYS A 221 -6.91 1.15 24.65
CA LYS A 221 -8.25 0.73 25.08
C LYS A 221 -8.79 -0.38 24.18
N LEU A 222 -8.66 -0.25 22.86
CA LEU A 222 -9.06 -1.30 21.93
C LEU A 222 -8.26 -2.59 22.15
N ALA A 223 -6.95 -2.47 22.42
CA ALA A 223 -6.10 -3.62 22.71
C ALA A 223 -6.51 -4.34 24.01
N ALA A 224 -6.95 -3.61 25.04
CA ALA A 224 -7.48 -4.19 26.28
C ALA A 224 -8.75 -5.03 26.03
N LEU A 225 -9.55 -4.69 25.02
CA LEU A 225 -10.69 -5.47 24.55
C LEU A 225 -10.29 -6.62 23.59
N GLY A 226 -8.99 -6.87 23.39
CA GLY A 226 -8.49 -7.87 22.46
C GLY A 226 -8.50 -7.44 20.98
N ILE A 227 -8.77 -6.17 20.69
CA ILE A 227 -8.87 -5.61 19.33
C ILE A 227 -7.56 -4.94 18.97
N ARG A 228 -6.80 -5.56 18.05
CA ARG A 228 -5.52 -5.02 17.58
C ARG A 228 -5.70 -4.21 16.31
N VAL A 229 -5.56 -2.91 16.41
CA VAL A 229 -5.62 -1.95 15.31
C VAL A 229 -4.48 -0.94 15.45
N ARG A 230 -4.15 -0.23 14.39
CA ARG A 230 -3.16 0.84 14.40
C ARG A 230 -3.79 2.16 14.00
N ALA A 231 -3.42 3.21 14.69
CA ALA A 231 -3.73 4.56 14.28
C ALA A 231 -2.85 4.99 13.09
N LEU A 232 -3.40 5.83 12.21
CA LEU A 232 -2.70 6.39 11.05
C LEU A 232 -1.46 7.19 11.48
N SER A 233 -1.53 7.90 12.62
CA SER A 233 -0.40 8.64 13.20
C SER A 233 0.83 7.77 13.42
N SER A 234 0.67 6.47 13.73
CA SER A 234 1.79 5.54 13.93
C SER A 234 2.59 5.21 12.67
N TYR A 235 2.16 5.68 11.50
CA TYR A 235 2.84 5.51 10.21
C TYR A 235 3.65 6.74 9.78
N TYR A 236 3.57 7.82 10.55
CA TYR A 236 4.45 8.97 10.39
C TYR A 236 5.77 8.74 11.12
N HIS A 237 6.85 9.29 10.60
CA HIS A 237 8.17 9.18 11.23
C HIS A 237 8.29 10.14 12.43
N ASP A 238 7.85 11.37 12.25
CA ASP A 238 7.98 12.45 13.23
C ASP A 238 6.61 13.02 13.67
N GLN A 239 5.52 12.27 13.47
CA GLN A 239 4.18 12.72 13.83
C GLN A 239 3.98 12.72 15.34
N SER A 240 3.58 13.85 15.88
CA SER A 240 3.19 14.01 17.28
C SER A 240 1.69 14.30 17.49
N GLU A 241 0.94 14.56 16.43
CA GLU A 241 -0.47 14.93 16.48
C GLU A 241 -1.38 13.71 16.36
N ASP A 242 -2.48 13.73 17.11
CA ASP A 242 -3.53 12.73 17.02
C ASP A 242 -4.39 12.99 15.78
N LEU A 243 -4.59 11.96 14.98
CA LEU A 243 -5.40 12.01 13.75
C LEU A 243 -6.78 11.40 13.94
N HIS A 244 -7.00 10.68 15.05
CA HIS A 244 -8.24 9.95 15.35
C HIS A 244 -8.69 9.04 14.19
N CYS A 245 -7.71 8.49 13.48
CA CYS A 245 -7.91 7.70 12.28
C CYS A 245 -7.24 6.33 12.42
N LEU A 246 -8.01 5.27 12.21
CA LEU A 246 -7.55 3.87 12.31
C LEU A 246 -7.41 3.26 10.91
N VAL A 247 -6.36 2.45 10.71
CA VAL A 247 -6.14 1.69 9.47
C VAL A 247 -6.74 0.30 9.62
N ILE A 248 -7.82 0.03 8.91
CA ILE A 248 -8.58 -1.21 9.00
C ILE A 248 -8.25 -2.14 7.85
N ASN A 249 -7.45 -3.17 8.11
CA ASN A 249 -7.21 -4.25 7.14
C ASN A 249 -8.32 -5.30 7.26
N TYR A 250 -9.16 -5.43 6.23
CA TYR A 250 -10.30 -6.33 6.23
C TYR A 250 -10.01 -7.68 5.54
N SER A 251 -8.87 -7.87 4.91
CA SER A 251 -8.58 -9.07 4.12
C SER A 251 -8.64 -10.38 4.91
N GLY A 252 -8.24 -10.34 6.18
CA GLY A 252 -8.27 -11.48 7.11
C GLY A 252 -9.40 -11.42 8.16
N LEU A 253 -10.25 -10.39 8.13
CA LEU A 253 -11.24 -10.15 9.15
C LEU A 253 -12.45 -11.08 8.94
N LYS A 254 -12.86 -11.82 9.98
CA LYS A 254 -14.07 -12.64 9.98
C LYS A 254 -15.23 -11.83 10.56
N GLU A 255 -16.42 -11.97 9.96
CA GLU A 255 -17.62 -11.21 10.36
C GLU A 255 -18.01 -11.45 11.83
N GLU A 256 -17.92 -12.70 12.30
CA GLU A 256 -18.23 -13.05 13.69
C GLU A 256 -17.28 -12.36 14.68
N ARG A 257 -15.99 -12.26 14.33
CA ARG A 257 -14.99 -11.57 15.15
C ARG A 257 -15.21 -10.05 15.16
N LEU A 258 -15.59 -9.48 14.01
CA LEU A 258 -15.91 -8.06 13.95
C LEU A 258 -17.16 -7.75 14.77
N SER A 259 -18.22 -8.54 14.63
CA SER A 259 -19.46 -8.38 15.42
C SER A 259 -19.19 -8.46 16.91
N ALA A 260 -18.37 -9.41 17.36
CA ALA A 260 -17.97 -9.51 18.77
C ALA A 260 -17.15 -8.29 19.24
N ALA A 261 -16.23 -7.79 18.38
CA ALA A 261 -15.45 -6.59 18.66
C ALA A 261 -16.34 -5.34 18.79
N LEU A 262 -17.29 -5.15 17.87
CA LEU A 262 -18.22 -4.02 17.91
C LEU A 262 -19.14 -4.09 19.14
N ALA A 263 -19.58 -5.28 19.54
CA ALA A 263 -20.37 -5.48 20.78
C ALA A 263 -19.56 -5.10 22.03
N ALA A 264 -18.28 -5.47 22.09
CA ALA A 264 -17.40 -5.10 23.20
C ALA A 264 -17.16 -3.59 23.28
N ILE A 265 -16.90 -2.93 22.13
CA ILE A 265 -16.75 -1.47 22.06
C ILE A 265 -18.03 -0.76 22.49
N SER A 266 -19.20 -1.28 22.07
CA SER A 266 -20.48 -0.68 22.42
C SER A 266 -20.75 -0.62 23.92
N GLN A 267 -20.25 -1.59 24.68
CA GLN A 267 -20.39 -1.62 26.15
C GLN A 267 -19.52 -0.56 26.84
N GLU A 268 -18.41 -0.16 26.24
CA GLU A 268 -17.46 0.80 26.80
C GLU A 268 -17.75 2.25 26.35
N TRP A 269 -18.45 2.44 25.21
CA TRP A 269 -18.67 3.77 24.57
C TRP A 269 -20.10 4.29 24.75
N THR A 270 -20.96 3.54 25.41
CA THR A 270 -22.27 4.01 25.90
C THR A 270 -22.15 4.63 27.27
#